data_0a05c6a2d37bab0157fe9dd5e03b06dd
#
_entry.id   0a05c6a2d37bab0157fe9dd5e03b06dd
#
_cell.length_a   1.000
_cell.length_b   1.000
_cell.length_c   1.000
_cell.angle_alpha   90.00
_cell.angle_beta   90.00
_cell.angle_gamma   90.00
#
_symmetry.space_group_name_H-M   'P 1'
#
loop_
_entity.id
_entity.type
_entity.pdbx_description
1 polymer ?
#
loop_
_entity_poly.entity_id
_entity_poly.type
_entity_poly.pdbx_seq_one_letter_code
_entity_poly.pdbx_strand_id
1 'polypeptide(L)'
;MRNSLLRPSRSLAFILLLCLYLCPSRTSAQAIEAGYAKGEVLKFDQWLINDGLKEESAQSFWLGYVYQTHAKENCGYASDFNYPTFTFGLSISDFNKVTLRYNPQGTRPIDYTSRCGTSYILYGSFRRTFFRTRSGWSADYRLGNGIGYNTHIYNRYTNVDNLMLGSRLSVYFDVAFALSYRYRQCEFFVSPEFSHLSNGGVIRPNKGINKVSIGAGMRYYLQSYDSITFKRSHIPFEEKGPYLNIAYASGFRGSQGEWLYDANRYIWNKNDVDNVKYGKDGYTLCYYHLLSTDFMYRYARRYASGVGIDALYEPYNTYIEIQQRVTGKRPNQVKWSFGLAAKHEVFFRRLSMKMSIGYYLYRPINKYSNTTEEYPFYERIGLRYNLPVLNDCISVGYNVYAHLTKAYGTELVIGFKIPYTK
;
A
#
# COMPACT_ATOMS: atom_id res chain seq x y z
N MET A 1 25.84 32.50 -3.59
CA MET A 1 25.20 31.64 -4.65
C MET A 1 26.15 30.53 -5.03
N ARG A 2 25.98 29.34 -4.51
CA ARG A 2 26.73 28.13 -4.94
C ARG A 2 25.70 27.03 -5.17
N ASN A 3 25.50 26.69 -6.46
CA ASN A 3 24.71 25.55 -6.90
C ASN A 3 25.42 24.26 -6.48
N SER A 4 24.92 23.59 -5.46
CA SER A 4 25.30 22.19 -5.18
C SER A 4 24.40 21.27 -5.99
N LEU A 5 24.82 20.92 -7.19
CA LEU A 5 24.29 19.81 -7.94
C LEU A 5 24.49 18.55 -7.09
N LEU A 6 23.38 17.95 -6.64
CA LEU A 6 23.35 16.67 -5.95
C LEU A 6 23.95 15.61 -6.87
N ARG A 7 25.15 15.16 -6.58
CA ARG A 7 25.75 13.95 -7.20
C ARG A 7 24.91 12.75 -6.77
N PRO A 8 24.39 11.92 -7.69
CA PRO A 8 23.71 10.70 -7.33
C PRO A 8 24.65 9.85 -6.47
N SER A 9 24.21 9.45 -5.29
CA SER A 9 25.03 8.69 -4.37
C SER A 9 25.42 7.34 -5.02
N ARG A 10 26.67 6.93 -4.86
CA ARG A 10 27.21 5.64 -5.35
C ARG A 10 26.36 4.44 -4.90
N SER A 11 25.59 4.59 -3.82
CA SER A 11 24.65 3.62 -3.29
C SER A 11 23.48 3.32 -4.24
N LEU A 12 22.97 4.30 -4.99
CA LEU A 12 21.87 4.10 -5.93
C LEU A 12 22.30 3.26 -7.14
N ALA A 13 23.52 3.52 -7.63
CA ALA A 13 24.12 2.74 -8.72
C ALA A 13 24.42 1.30 -8.27
N PHE A 14 24.83 1.11 -7.01
CA PHE A 14 25.10 -0.21 -6.44
C PHE A 14 23.82 -1.03 -6.27
N ILE A 15 22.71 -0.44 -5.83
CA ILE A 15 21.40 -1.10 -5.71
C ILE A 15 20.88 -1.51 -7.09
N LEU A 16 21.02 -0.64 -8.11
CA LEU A 16 20.65 -0.96 -9.49
C LEU A 16 21.49 -2.11 -10.05
N LEU A 17 22.79 -2.11 -9.81
CA LEU A 17 23.71 -3.19 -10.22
C LEU A 17 23.42 -4.49 -9.47
N LEU A 18 23.07 -4.44 -8.18
CA LEU A 18 22.69 -5.61 -7.40
C LEU A 18 21.36 -6.21 -7.91
N CYS A 19 20.38 -5.37 -8.25
CA CYS A 19 19.13 -5.82 -8.88
C CYS A 19 19.37 -6.46 -10.25
N LEU A 20 20.29 -5.94 -11.05
CA LEU A 20 20.68 -6.53 -12.34
C LEU A 20 21.44 -7.85 -12.17
N TYR A 21 22.24 -7.98 -11.11
CA TYR A 21 23.02 -9.19 -10.82
C TYR A 21 22.19 -10.34 -10.24
N LEU A 22 21.13 -10.02 -9.49
CA LEU A 22 20.19 -10.99 -8.92
C LEU A 22 19.14 -11.51 -9.93
N CYS A 23 19.12 -10.98 -11.15
CA CYS A 23 18.28 -11.50 -12.21
C CYS A 23 18.84 -12.81 -12.78
N PRO A 24 18.07 -13.92 -12.77
CA PRO A 24 18.53 -15.19 -13.31
C PRO A 24 18.86 -15.02 -14.80
N SER A 25 20.13 -15.13 -15.10
CA SER A 25 20.67 -15.15 -16.46
C SER A 25 20.16 -16.39 -17.21
N ARG A 26 19.51 -16.18 -18.32
CA ARG A 26 19.15 -17.07 -19.42
C ARG A 26 17.64 -17.30 -19.60
N THR A 27 17.12 -16.79 -20.72
CA THR A 27 15.88 -17.14 -21.44
C THR A 27 14.61 -16.33 -21.20
N SER A 28 14.56 -15.27 -20.44
CA SER A 28 13.33 -14.50 -20.27
C SER A 28 13.36 -13.19 -21.06
N ALA A 29 12.23 -12.83 -21.64
CA ALA A 29 12.05 -11.55 -22.33
C ALA A 29 12.14 -10.42 -21.30
N GLN A 30 13.30 -9.80 -21.29
CA GLN A 30 13.62 -8.66 -20.45
C GLN A 30 13.37 -7.38 -21.22
N ALA A 31 12.78 -6.40 -20.57
CA ALA A 31 12.60 -5.09 -21.15
C ALA A 31 12.92 -3.99 -20.13
N ILE A 32 13.16 -2.80 -20.63
CA ILE A 32 13.24 -1.58 -19.85
C ILE A 32 11.95 -0.79 -20.12
N GLU A 33 11.30 -0.35 -19.06
CA GLU A 33 10.10 0.48 -19.12
C GLU A 33 10.44 1.88 -18.62
N ALA A 34 10.01 2.91 -19.35
CA ALA A 34 10.04 4.29 -18.90
C ALA A 34 8.70 4.95 -19.21
N GLY A 35 8.28 5.87 -18.35
CA GLY A 35 7.03 6.57 -18.56
C GLY A 35 6.88 7.83 -17.72
N TYR A 36 5.81 8.53 -18.04
CA TYR A 36 5.40 9.77 -17.42
C TYR A 36 3.89 9.75 -17.20
N ALA A 37 3.43 10.25 -16.06
CA ALA A 37 2.01 10.46 -15.79
C ALA A 37 1.77 11.86 -15.25
N LYS A 38 0.65 12.45 -15.66
CA LYS A 38 0.15 13.72 -15.14
C LYS A 38 -1.28 13.51 -14.64
N GLY A 39 -1.60 14.13 -13.51
CA GLY A 39 -2.90 14.00 -12.88
C GLY A 39 -3.08 14.91 -11.70
N GLU A 40 -4.03 14.56 -10.87
CA GLU A 40 -4.48 15.37 -9.75
C GLU A 40 -4.64 14.53 -8.48
N VAL A 41 -4.44 15.18 -7.34
CA VAL A 41 -4.71 14.60 -6.03
C VAL A 41 -6.20 14.72 -5.73
N LEU A 42 -6.83 13.62 -5.38
CA LEU A 42 -8.25 13.54 -5.11
C LEU A 42 -8.61 14.10 -3.74
N LYS A 43 -9.74 14.80 -3.69
CA LYS A 43 -10.38 15.30 -2.47
C LYS A 43 -11.30 14.24 -1.88
N PHE A 44 -10.78 13.36 -1.05
CA PHE A 44 -11.55 12.24 -0.51
C PHE A 44 -12.38 12.54 0.74
N ASP A 45 -12.10 13.64 1.44
CA ASP A 45 -12.81 13.97 2.66
C ASP A 45 -13.27 15.44 2.69
N GLN A 46 -14.24 15.73 3.56
CA GLN A 46 -14.83 17.05 3.70
C GLN A 46 -13.80 18.15 3.98
N TRP A 47 -12.74 17.84 4.71
CA TRP A 47 -11.68 18.78 5.01
C TRP A 47 -10.91 19.17 3.75
N LEU A 48 -10.58 18.19 2.88
CA LEU A 48 -9.90 18.46 1.61
C LEU A 48 -10.80 19.21 0.63
N ILE A 49 -12.11 18.88 0.63
CA ILE A 49 -13.11 19.49 -0.25
C ILE A 49 -13.30 20.97 0.07
N ASN A 50 -13.50 21.29 1.35
CA ASN A 50 -13.92 22.62 1.75
C ASN A 50 -12.80 23.64 1.70
N ASP A 51 -11.62 23.34 2.27
CA ASP A 51 -10.58 24.34 2.43
C ASP A 51 -9.13 23.82 2.42
N GLY A 52 -8.93 22.50 2.55
CA GLY A 52 -7.59 21.94 2.78
C GLY A 52 -6.71 21.94 1.54
N LEU A 53 -7.24 21.54 0.38
CA LEU A 53 -6.46 21.37 -0.83
C LEU A 53 -6.71 22.54 -1.79
N LYS A 54 -5.66 23.31 -2.13
CA LYS A 54 -5.73 24.51 -2.99
C LYS A 54 -5.25 24.24 -4.41
N GLU A 55 -4.15 23.54 -4.56
CA GLU A 55 -3.63 23.10 -5.85
C GLU A 55 -3.45 21.58 -5.83
N GLU A 56 -3.81 20.90 -6.89
CA GLU A 56 -3.98 19.45 -6.94
C GLU A 56 -3.06 18.76 -7.94
N SER A 57 -2.40 19.56 -8.82
CA SER A 57 -1.62 19.02 -9.93
C SER A 57 -0.40 18.24 -9.46
N ALA A 58 -0.27 17.02 -9.96
CA ALA A 58 0.82 16.11 -9.64
C ALA A 58 1.33 15.41 -10.90
N GLN A 59 2.62 15.08 -10.92
CA GLN A 59 3.24 14.37 -12.03
C GLN A 59 4.17 13.28 -11.50
N SER A 60 4.41 12.26 -12.31
CA SER A 60 5.29 11.17 -11.96
C SER A 60 6.10 10.73 -13.16
N PHE A 61 7.36 10.37 -12.91
CA PHE A 61 8.26 9.72 -13.86
C PHE A 61 8.67 8.37 -13.27
N TRP A 62 8.80 7.36 -14.10
CA TRP A 62 9.31 6.07 -13.65
C TRP A 62 10.24 5.44 -14.66
N LEU A 63 11.12 4.61 -14.11
CA LEU A 63 12.02 3.74 -14.86
C LEU A 63 11.99 2.37 -14.18
N GLY A 64 11.81 1.30 -14.94
CA GLY A 64 11.72 -0.04 -14.40
C GLY A 64 12.33 -1.10 -15.31
N TYR A 65 12.78 -2.16 -14.67
CA TYR A 65 13.17 -3.41 -15.31
C TYR A 65 11.95 -4.34 -15.38
N VAL A 66 11.72 -4.89 -16.56
CA VAL A 66 10.52 -5.67 -16.88
C VAL A 66 10.89 -7.12 -17.13
N TYR A 67 10.29 -8.02 -16.39
CA TYR A 67 10.36 -9.46 -16.56
C TYR A 67 9.03 -9.99 -17.13
N GLN A 68 9.06 -10.48 -18.37
CA GLN A 68 7.91 -11.08 -19.05
C GLN A 68 7.96 -12.59 -18.89
N THR A 69 6.95 -13.18 -18.26
CA THR A 69 6.79 -14.64 -18.22
C THR A 69 6.37 -15.19 -19.58
N HIS A 70 6.77 -16.41 -19.89
CA HIS A 70 6.50 -17.04 -21.19
C HIS A 70 6.30 -18.57 -21.10
N ALA A 71 5.82 -19.19 -22.18
CA ALA A 71 5.44 -20.61 -22.20
C ALA A 71 6.62 -21.58 -21.94
N LYS A 72 7.84 -21.21 -22.29
CA LYS A 72 9.05 -22.04 -22.07
C LYS A 72 9.36 -22.28 -20.60
N GLU A 73 8.85 -21.44 -19.69
CA GLU A 73 9.03 -21.62 -18.25
C GLU A 73 8.31 -22.86 -17.69
N ASN A 74 7.42 -23.44 -18.46
CA ASN A 74 6.57 -24.58 -18.05
C ASN A 74 5.90 -24.36 -16.67
N CYS A 75 5.46 -23.14 -16.41
CA CYS A 75 4.89 -22.72 -15.17
C CYS A 75 3.37 -22.54 -15.30
N GLY A 76 2.60 -23.38 -14.62
CA GLY A 76 1.14 -23.32 -14.67
C GLY A 76 0.57 -21.98 -14.22
N TYR A 77 1.19 -21.31 -13.25
CA TYR A 77 0.79 -19.97 -12.83
C TYR A 77 0.95 -18.94 -13.96
N ALA A 78 2.06 -18.98 -14.68
CA ALA A 78 2.28 -18.04 -15.80
C ALA A 78 1.20 -18.24 -16.88
N SER A 79 0.90 -19.46 -17.25
CA SER A 79 -0.17 -19.80 -18.21
C SER A 79 -1.56 -19.35 -17.71
N ASP A 80 -1.89 -19.63 -16.45
CA ASP A 80 -3.18 -19.32 -15.85
C ASP A 80 -3.44 -17.80 -15.77
N PHE A 81 -2.39 -16.99 -15.55
CA PHE A 81 -2.46 -15.53 -15.57
C PHE A 81 -2.24 -14.92 -16.96
N ASN A 82 -2.24 -15.74 -18.04
CA ASN A 82 -2.00 -15.31 -19.40
C ASN A 82 -0.61 -14.65 -19.60
N TYR A 83 0.41 -15.27 -18.99
CA TYR A 83 1.80 -14.82 -19.03
C TYR A 83 1.99 -13.39 -18.55
N PRO A 84 1.83 -13.15 -17.24
CA PRO A 84 1.93 -11.83 -16.65
C PRO A 84 3.34 -11.25 -16.76
N THR A 85 3.43 -9.96 -16.63
CA THR A 85 4.67 -9.21 -16.60
C THR A 85 4.90 -8.66 -15.18
N PHE A 86 6.13 -8.75 -14.70
CA PHE A 86 6.56 -8.14 -13.46
C PHE A 86 7.49 -6.97 -13.79
N THR A 87 7.28 -5.83 -13.13
CA THR A 87 8.18 -4.67 -13.26
C THR A 87 8.72 -4.33 -11.88
N PHE A 88 10.03 -4.08 -11.80
CA PHE A 88 10.71 -3.55 -10.61
C PHE A 88 11.36 -2.24 -10.99
N GLY A 89 11.09 -1.17 -10.26
CA GLY A 89 11.52 0.14 -10.70
C GLY A 89 11.51 1.21 -9.63
N LEU A 90 11.93 2.38 -10.08
CA LEU A 90 11.93 3.62 -9.32
C LEU A 90 10.94 4.58 -9.96
N SER A 91 10.13 5.25 -9.15
CA SER A 91 9.26 6.33 -9.56
C SER A 91 9.55 7.58 -8.72
N ILE A 92 9.51 8.73 -9.38
CA ILE A 92 9.59 10.05 -8.75
C ILE A 92 8.23 10.69 -8.96
N SER A 93 7.49 10.89 -7.87
CA SER A 93 6.20 11.59 -7.87
C SER A 93 6.39 12.98 -7.31
N ASP A 94 6.17 13.97 -8.16
CA ASP A 94 6.29 15.39 -7.83
C ASP A 94 4.92 15.94 -7.43
N PHE A 95 4.80 16.30 -6.16
CA PHE A 95 3.65 16.94 -5.52
C PHE A 95 3.97 18.37 -5.07
N ASN A 96 5.02 19.01 -5.61
CA ASN A 96 5.41 20.38 -5.20
C ASN A 96 4.32 21.42 -5.49
N LYS A 97 3.48 21.15 -6.50
CA LYS A 97 2.30 21.97 -6.82
C LYS A 97 1.07 21.60 -5.99
N VAL A 98 1.14 20.55 -5.17
CA VAL A 98 0.04 20.19 -4.26
C VAL A 98 0.20 21.02 -3.01
N THR A 99 -0.67 22.02 -2.86
CA THR A 99 -0.64 22.97 -1.77
C THR A 99 -1.86 22.82 -0.87
N LEU A 100 -1.63 22.96 0.42
CA LEU A 100 -2.62 22.78 1.47
C LEU A 100 -2.67 23.99 2.35
N ARG A 101 -3.90 24.46 2.65
CA ARG A 101 -4.12 25.59 3.53
C ARG A 101 -5.44 25.43 4.26
N TYR A 102 -5.36 25.36 5.57
CA TYR A 102 -6.54 25.28 6.41
C TYR A 102 -6.57 26.48 7.37
N ASN A 103 -7.49 27.38 7.13
CA ASN A 103 -7.66 28.56 7.98
C ASN A 103 -9.16 28.89 8.15
N PRO A 104 -9.94 28.01 8.79
CA PRO A 104 -11.41 28.18 8.88
C PRO A 104 -11.83 29.42 9.68
N GLN A 105 -10.95 29.98 10.51
CA GLN A 105 -11.26 31.09 11.41
C GLN A 105 -10.48 32.37 11.09
N GLY A 106 -9.70 32.43 10.01
CA GLY A 106 -8.92 33.60 9.63
C GLY A 106 -7.78 33.96 10.60
N THR A 107 -7.44 33.09 11.54
CA THR A 107 -6.49 33.35 12.62
C THR A 107 -5.03 33.16 12.28
N ARG A 108 -4.73 32.58 11.10
CA ARG A 108 -3.35 32.32 10.65
C ARG A 108 -2.85 33.40 9.69
N PRO A 109 -1.54 33.66 9.68
CA PRO A 109 -0.94 34.53 8.67
C PRO A 109 -1.30 34.09 7.26
N ILE A 110 -1.58 35.06 6.39
CA ILE A 110 -2.08 34.85 5.02
C ILE A 110 -1.08 34.08 4.15
N ASP A 111 0.22 34.18 4.44
CA ASP A 111 1.31 33.71 3.59
C ASP A 111 1.75 32.26 3.88
N TYR A 112 1.07 31.57 4.79
CA TYR A 112 1.44 30.23 5.17
C TYR A 112 0.78 29.19 4.26
N THR A 113 1.60 28.39 3.56
CA THR A 113 1.16 27.31 2.67
C THR A 113 1.96 26.04 2.93
N SER A 114 1.27 24.96 3.24
CA SER A 114 1.86 23.63 3.37
C SER A 114 1.96 22.94 2.01
N ARG A 115 2.96 22.07 1.85
CA ARG A 115 3.23 21.35 0.60
C ARG A 115 3.48 19.87 0.86
N CYS A 116 3.22 19.04 -0.17
CA CYS A 116 3.49 17.61 -0.14
C CYS A 116 4.88 17.24 -0.66
N GLY A 117 5.53 18.13 -1.46
CA GLY A 117 6.89 17.94 -1.93
C GLY A 117 7.04 16.83 -2.97
N THR A 118 8.13 16.07 -2.89
CA THR A 118 8.44 14.97 -3.81
C THR A 118 8.52 13.65 -3.07
N SER A 119 8.02 12.59 -3.69
CA SER A 119 8.13 11.21 -3.19
C SER A 119 8.97 10.37 -4.15
N TYR A 120 9.99 9.70 -3.62
CA TYR A 120 10.82 8.72 -4.32
C TYR A 120 10.32 7.33 -3.96
N ILE A 121 9.92 6.55 -4.96
CA ILE A 121 9.20 5.30 -4.75
C ILE A 121 9.98 4.15 -5.38
N LEU A 122 10.37 3.17 -4.58
CA LEU A 122 10.82 1.86 -5.05
C LEU A 122 9.59 0.95 -5.14
N TYR A 123 9.27 0.42 -6.33
CA TYR A 123 8.07 -0.34 -6.54
C TYR A 123 8.30 -1.65 -7.28
N GLY A 124 7.42 -2.62 -7.00
CA GLY A 124 7.20 -3.80 -7.81
C GLY A 124 5.79 -3.80 -8.36
N SER A 125 5.58 -4.25 -9.57
CA SER A 125 4.23 -4.37 -10.12
C SER A 125 4.02 -5.69 -10.84
N PHE A 126 2.78 -6.15 -10.78
CA PHE A 126 2.22 -7.28 -11.51
C PHE A 126 1.29 -6.74 -12.58
N ARG A 127 1.52 -7.11 -13.85
CA ARG A 127 0.68 -6.72 -14.98
C ARG A 127 0.13 -7.95 -15.67
N ARG A 128 -1.18 -7.99 -15.87
CA ARG A 128 -1.85 -9.07 -16.58
C ARG A 128 -2.55 -8.56 -17.83
N THR A 129 -2.17 -9.15 -18.98
CA THR A 129 -2.85 -8.89 -20.25
C THR A 129 -4.10 -9.75 -20.33
N PHE A 130 -5.27 -9.13 -20.53
CA PHE A 130 -6.54 -9.83 -20.72
C PHE A 130 -6.98 -9.86 -22.18
N PHE A 131 -6.45 -8.98 -23.02
CA PHE A 131 -6.73 -8.92 -24.44
C PHE A 131 -5.43 -8.69 -25.22
N ARG A 132 -5.27 -9.41 -26.35
CA ARG A 132 -4.13 -9.29 -27.26
C ARG A 132 -4.55 -9.62 -28.68
N THR A 133 -4.19 -8.76 -29.65
CA THR A 133 -4.43 -8.97 -31.09
C THR A 133 -3.18 -9.43 -31.81
N ARG A 134 -3.35 -9.98 -33.00
CA ARG A 134 -2.23 -10.30 -33.90
C ARG A 134 -1.58 -9.04 -34.47
N SER A 135 -2.29 -7.92 -34.56
CA SER A 135 -1.80 -6.62 -35.04
C SER A 135 -0.96 -5.85 -34.02
N GLY A 136 -0.70 -6.41 -32.83
CA GLY A 136 0.17 -5.81 -31.82
C GLY A 136 -0.55 -5.01 -30.74
N TRP A 137 -1.87 -4.88 -30.77
CA TRP A 137 -2.64 -4.23 -29.72
C TRP A 137 -2.84 -5.18 -28.53
N SER A 138 -2.75 -4.63 -27.32
CA SER A 138 -3.08 -5.34 -26.10
C SER A 138 -3.73 -4.42 -25.07
N ALA A 139 -4.55 -5.00 -24.21
CA ALA A 139 -5.11 -4.34 -23.04
C ALA A 139 -4.76 -5.15 -21.79
N ASP A 140 -4.32 -4.46 -20.77
CA ASP A 140 -3.86 -5.04 -19.53
C ASP A 140 -4.25 -4.21 -18.30
N TYR A 141 -4.22 -4.84 -17.13
CA TYR A 141 -4.22 -4.14 -15.85
C TYR A 141 -2.92 -4.35 -15.11
N ARG A 142 -2.52 -3.35 -14.33
CA ARG A 142 -1.35 -3.35 -13.46
C ARG A 142 -1.78 -3.17 -12.02
N LEU A 143 -1.16 -3.92 -11.13
CA LEU A 143 -1.23 -3.75 -9.69
C LEU A 143 0.19 -3.54 -9.19
N GLY A 144 0.46 -2.40 -8.58
CA GLY A 144 1.77 -2.05 -8.05
C GLY A 144 1.75 -1.89 -6.54
N ASN A 145 2.88 -2.20 -5.93
CA ASN A 145 3.12 -2.01 -4.52
C ASN A 145 4.58 -1.60 -4.30
N GLY A 146 4.83 -0.78 -3.28
CA GLY A 146 6.17 -0.28 -3.04
C GLY A 146 6.34 0.49 -1.74
N ILE A 147 7.52 1.06 -1.60
CA ILE A 147 7.89 1.93 -0.47
C ILE A 147 8.30 3.28 -1.03
N GLY A 148 7.70 4.34 -0.51
CA GLY A 148 7.99 5.73 -0.86
C GLY A 148 8.76 6.45 0.23
N TYR A 149 9.70 7.29 -0.15
CA TYR A 149 10.35 8.28 0.71
C TYR A 149 9.87 9.68 0.36
N ASN A 150 9.26 10.37 1.33
CA ASN A 150 8.64 11.68 1.18
C ASN A 150 9.56 12.78 1.67
N THR A 151 9.79 13.80 0.85
CA THR A 151 10.66 14.93 1.20
C THR A 151 10.00 15.91 2.15
N HIS A 152 8.67 16.09 2.04
CA HIS A 152 7.89 17.01 2.88
C HIS A 152 6.79 16.21 3.60
N ILE A 153 6.85 16.27 4.93
CA ILE A 153 5.88 15.62 5.81
C ILE A 153 5.24 16.65 6.72
N TYR A 154 4.19 16.27 7.42
CA TYR A 154 3.63 17.08 8.48
C TYR A 154 4.71 17.58 9.44
N ASN A 155 4.66 18.85 9.74
CA ASN A 155 5.45 19.47 10.78
C ASN A 155 4.60 20.57 11.40
N ARG A 156 4.43 20.53 12.72
CA ARG A 156 3.55 21.45 13.45
C ARG A 156 3.96 22.93 13.36
N TYR A 157 5.18 23.22 12.95
CA TYR A 157 5.69 24.58 12.83
C TYR A 157 5.80 25.05 11.37
N THR A 158 6.28 24.18 10.47
CA THR A 158 6.68 24.57 9.13
C THR A 158 5.81 23.97 8.01
N ASN A 159 4.98 22.94 8.31
CA ASN A 159 4.14 22.24 7.33
C ASN A 159 2.86 21.70 7.97
N VAL A 160 2.19 22.54 8.76
CA VAL A 160 1.11 22.16 9.69
C VAL A 160 -0.17 21.68 8.99
N ASP A 161 -0.45 22.12 7.76
CA ASP A 161 -1.63 21.71 7.01
C ASP A 161 -1.38 20.45 6.15
N ASN A 162 -0.16 19.90 6.14
CA ASN A 162 0.11 18.65 5.46
C ASN A 162 -0.43 17.46 6.26
N LEU A 163 -1.74 17.32 6.31
CA LEU A 163 -2.39 16.19 6.98
C LEU A 163 -2.32 14.88 6.17
N MET A 164 -1.77 14.94 4.96
CA MET A 164 -1.67 13.77 4.09
C MET A 164 -0.53 12.85 4.48
N LEU A 165 0.66 13.40 4.76
CA LEU A 165 1.88 12.65 4.97
C LEU A 165 2.47 12.96 6.36
N GLY A 166 2.32 12.05 7.31
CA GLY A 166 2.90 12.19 8.66
C GLY A 166 4.29 11.58 8.82
N SER A 167 4.79 10.84 7.84
CA SER A 167 6.08 10.17 7.91
C SER A 167 6.86 10.22 6.60
N ARG A 168 8.20 10.15 6.71
CA ARG A 168 9.08 10.08 5.54
C ARG A 168 8.91 8.78 4.77
N LEU A 169 8.64 7.68 5.44
CA LEU A 169 8.36 6.41 4.79
C LEU A 169 6.86 6.19 4.63
N SER A 170 6.46 5.76 3.45
CA SER A 170 5.07 5.42 3.10
C SER A 170 5.03 4.12 2.30
N VAL A 171 3.93 3.39 2.42
CA VAL A 171 3.57 2.33 1.51
C VAL A 171 2.98 2.98 0.26
N TYR A 172 3.39 2.50 -0.89
CA TYR A 172 2.85 2.86 -2.20
C TYR A 172 1.98 1.73 -2.72
N PHE A 173 0.86 2.09 -3.30
CA PHE A 173 -0.02 1.18 -4.03
C PHE A 173 -0.47 1.87 -5.31
N ASP A 174 -0.53 1.12 -6.43
CA ASP A 174 -1.12 1.62 -7.67
C ASP A 174 -1.95 0.58 -8.41
N VAL A 175 -2.95 1.08 -9.12
CA VAL A 175 -3.76 0.33 -10.08
C VAL A 175 -3.79 1.12 -11.38
N ALA A 176 -3.55 0.44 -12.49
CA ALA A 176 -3.64 1.04 -13.81
C ALA A 176 -4.29 0.09 -14.81
N PHE A 177 -4.97 0.66 -15.80
CA PHE A 177 -5.44 -0.04 -16.99
C PHE A 177 -4.69 0.52 -18.18
N ALA A 178 -4.04 -0.31 -18.97
CA ALA A 178 -3.26 0.16 -20.11
C ALA A 178 -3.80 -0.37 -21.42
N LEU A 179 -3.82 0.51 -22.41
CA LEU A 179 -3.91 0.15 -23.83
C LEU A 179 -2.50 0.28 -24.41
N SER A 180 -1.99 -0.80 -24.97
CA SER A 180 -0.63 -0.87 -25.48
C SER A 180 -0.63 -1.24 -26.96
N TYR A 181 0.31 -0.67 -27.69
CA TYR A 181 0.60 -1.03 -29.07
C TYR A 181 2.08 -1.38 -29.22
N ARG A 182 2.31 -2.53 -29.81
CA ARG A 182 3.63 -3.04 -30.03
C ARG A 182 4.07 -2.93 -31.47
N TYR A 183 5.25 -2.40 -31.65
CA TYR A 183 5.97 -2.38 -32.91
C TYR A 183 7.41 -2.89 -32.70
N ARG A 184 7.71 -4.06 -33.26
CA ARG A 184 9.01 -4.74 -33.10
C ARG A 184 9.37 -4.93 -31.61
N GLN A 185 10.52 -4.36 -31.18
CA GLN A 185 11.00 -4.39 -29.79
C GLN A 185 10.38 -3.33 -28.89
N CYS A 186 9.67 -2.36 -29.47
CA CYS A 186 9.04 -1.27 -28.72
C CYS A 186 7.54 -1.57 -28.47
N GLU A 187 7.08 -1.32 -27.25
CA GLU A 187 5.69 -1.34 -26.87
C GLU A 187 5.33 0.01 -26.24
N PHE A 188 4.47 0.76 -26.89
CA PHE A 188 3.97 2.04 -26.40
C PHE A 188 2.65 1.81 -25.66
N PHE A 189 2.42 2.55 -24.59
CA PHE A 189 1.17 2.42 -23.84
C PHE A 189 0.67 3.76 -23.31
N VAL A 190 -0.64 3.81 -23.10
CA VAL A 190 -1.35 4.87 -22.38
C VAL A 190 -2.20 4.21 -21.31
N SER A 191 -2.23 4.79 -20.12
CA SER A 191 -2.91 4.21 -18.97
C SER A 191 -3.60 5.25 -18.08
N PRO A 192 -4.89 5.17 -17.81
CA PRO A 192 -5.48 5.73 -16.62
C PRO A 192 -4.94 4.99 -15.40
N GLU A 193 -4.55 5.75 -14.37
CA GLU A 193 -3.88 5.24 -13.19
C GLU A 193 -4.47 5.86 -11.92
N PHE A 194 -4.61 5.04 -10.89
CA PHE A 194 -4.84 5.47 -9.52
C PHE A 194 -3.63 5.07 -8.67
N SER A 195 -3.14 5.98 -7.86
CA SER A 195 -2.07 5.67 -6.90
C SER A 195 -2.36 6.23 -5.52
N HIS A 196 -1.88 5.52 -4.51
CA HIS A 196 -2.04 5.84 -3.11
C HIS A 196 -0.69 5.77 -2.38
N LEU A 197 -0.40 6.80 -1.59
CA LEU A 197 0.75 6.89 -0.69
C LEU A 197 0.27 7.17 0.72
N SER A 198 0.57 6.28 1.66
CA SER A 198 0.29 6.48 3.08
C SER A 198 1.24 5.64 3.96
N ASN A 199 1.34 5.97 5.22
CA ASN A 199 2.12 5.14 6.15
C ASN A 199 1.30 4.01 6.82
N GLY A 200 0.11 3.71 6.28
CA GLY A 200 -0.73 2.64 6.82
C GLY A 200 -1.24 2.89 8.25
N GLY A 201 -1.33 4.15 8.67
CA GLY A 201 -1.84 4.52 10.00
C GLY A 201 -0.80 4.44 11.13
N VAL A 202 0.48 4.18 10.81
CA VAL A 202 1.54 4.02 11.82
C VAL A 202 1.88 5.36 12.49
N ILE A 203 1.91 6.45 11.74
CA ILE A 203 2.20 7.79 12.26
C ILE A 203 1.09 8.74 11.82
N ARG A 204 0.64 9.62 12.71
CA ARG A 204 -0.38 10.64 12.41
C ARG A 204 0.28 12.01 12.18
N PRO A 205 -0.32 12.86 11.33
CA PRO A 205 -1.51 12.63 10.51
C PRO A 205 -1.24 11.67 9.32
N ASN A 206 -2.25 11.00 8.82
CA ASN A 206 -2.12 10.08 7.70
C ASN A 206 -3.43 9.98 6.90
N LYS A 207 -3.81 11.05 6.22
CA LYS A 207 -4.92 11.01 5.25
C LYS A 207 -4.52 10.29 3.97
N GLY A 208 -3.21 10.23 3.68
CA GLY A 208 -2.64 9.67 2.45
C GLY A 208 -2.82 10.58 1.24
N ILE A 209 -1.97 10.39 0.24
CA ILE A 209 -2.13 11.03 -1.08
C ILE A 209 -2.79 10.03 -2.00
N ASN A 210 -3.97 10.37 -2.50
CA ASN A 210 -4.70 9.62 -3.51
C ASN A 210 -4.63 10.41 -4.82
N LYS A 211 -3.99 9.86 -5.86
CA LYS A 211 -3.79 10.52 -7.14
C LYS A 211 -4.47 9.74 -8.26
N VAL A 212 -5.20 10.45 -9.12
CA VAL A 212 -5.65 9.96 -10.43
C VAL A 212 -4.84 10.62 -11.51
N SER A 213 -4.39 9.86 -12.49
CA SER A 213 -3.53 10.38 -13.56
C SER A 213 -3.74 9.62 -14.87
N ILE A 214 -3.31 10.24 -15.95
CA ILE A 214 -3.10 9.59 -17.22
C ILE A 214 -1.61 9.44 -17.42
N GLY A 215 -1.16 8.20 -17.59
CA GLY A 215 0.21 7.84 -17.88
C GLY A 215 0.40 7.48 -19.34
N ALA A 216 1.60 7.73 -19.84
CA ALA A 216 2.09 7.24 -21.12
C ALA A 216 3.55 6.78 -20.99
N GLY A 217 3.92 5.75 -21.73
CA GLY A 217 5.28 5.24 -21.65
C GLY A 217 5.61 4.27 -22.77
N MET A 218 6.84 3.75 -22.65
CA MET A 218 7.39 2.81 -23.60
C MET A 218 8.14 1.68 -22.86
N ARG A 219 8.03 0.47 -23.41
CA ARG A 219 8.84 -0.69 -23.05
C ARG A 219 9.72 -1.07 -24.23
N TYR A 220 11.01 -1.18 -23.99
CA TYR A 220 11.97 -1.67 -24.96
C TYR A 220 12.42 -3.07 -24.58
N TYR A 221 12.05 -4.06 -25.37
CA TYR A 221 12.41 -5.46 -25.16
C TYR A 221 13.81 -5.73 -25.69
N LEU A 222 14.68 -6.24 -24.84
CA LEU A 222 16.10 -6.53 -25.18
C LEU A 222 16.22 -7.74 -26.11
N GLN A 223 15.21 -8.59 -26.16
CA GLN A 223 15.12 -9.73 -27.06
C GLN A 223 13.97 -9.59 -28.04
N SER A 224 14.08 -10.23 -29.22
CA SER A 224 12.95 -10.25 -30.14
C SER A 224 11.75 -10.91 -29.50
N TYR A 225 10.63 -10.23 -29.56
CA TYR A 225 9.38 -10.70 -28.95
C TYR A 225 8.76 -11.87 -29.70
N ASP A 226 9.01 -12.01 -30.96
CA ASP A 226 8.54 -13.15 -31.75
C ASP A 226 9.00 -14.50 -31.18
N SER A 227 10.07 -14.44 -30.35
CA SER A 227 10.55 -15.59 -29.58
C SER A 227 9.70 -15.92 -28.36
N ILE A 228 8.75 -15.03 -27.95
CA ILE A 228 7.92 -15.22 -26.78
C ILE A 228 6.61 -15.92 -27.18
N THR A 229 6.47 -17.15 -26.76
CA THR A 229 5.27 -17.94 -27.03
C THR A 229 4.25 -17.74 -25.90
N PHE A 230 3.05 -17.29 -26.25
CA PHE A 230 1.91 -17.15 -25.32
C PHE A 230 0.88 -18.27 -25.46
N LYS A 231 1.27 -19.43 -25.98
CA LYS A 231 0.38 -20.56 -26.12
C LYS A 231 0.02 -21.11 -24.74
N ARG A 232 -1.25 -21.08 -24.39
CA ARG A 232 -1.72 -21.66 -23.13
C ARG A 232 -1.34 -23.14 -23.07
N SER A 233 -0.60 -23.52 -22.04
CA SER A 233 -0.38 -24.92 -21.71
C SER A 233 -1.39 -25.32 -20.61
N HIS A 234 -2.11 -26.38 -20.84
CA HIS A 234 -2.98 -26.95 -19.81
C HIS A 234 -2.14 -27.83 -18.89
N ILE A 235 -1.62 -27.25 -17.82
CA ILE A 235 -0.90 -28.00 -16.79
C ILE A 235 -1.93 -28.36 -15.72
N PRO A 236 -2.14 -29.68 -15.43
CA PRO A 236 -3.06 -30.10 -14.39
C PRO A 236 -2.72 -29.45 -13.01
N PHE A 237 -3.74 -29.23 -12.21
CA PHE A 237 -3.58 -28.75 -10.84
C PHE A 237 -4.17 -29.77 -9.88
N GLU A 238 -3.30 -30.44 -9.14
CA GLU A 238 -3.67 -31.58 -8.26
C GLU A 238 -3.87 -31.13 -6.80
N GLU A 239 -3.32 -29.95 -6.39
CA GLU A 239 -3.36 -29.47 -5.01
C GLU A 239 -4.70 -28.81 -4.61
N LYS A 240 -5.83 -29.31 -5.14
CA LYS A 240 -7.15 -28.85 -4.72
C LYS A 240 -7.51 -29.47 -3.38
N GLY A 241 -8.07 -28.65 -2.49
CA GLY A 241 -8.54 -29.18 -1.22
C GLY A 241 -8.63 -28.13 -0.11
N PRO A 242 -9.19 -28.52 1.02
CA PRO A 242 -9.24 -27.71 2.20
C PRO A 242 -7.87 -27.63 2.90
N TYR A 243 -7.62 -26.53 3.59
CA TYR A 243 -6.49 -26.35 4.49
C TYR A 243 -6.85 -25.40 5.62
N LEU A 244 -6.22 -25.59 6.76
CA LEU A 244 -6.27 -24.66 7.88
C LEU A 244 -5.08 -23.71 7.77
N ASN A 245 -5.30 -22.41 7.93
CA ASN A 245 -4.25 -21.42 8.02
C ASN A 245 -4.33 -20.74 9.38
N ILE A 246 -3.27 -20.84 10.19
CA ILE A 246 -3.14 -20.13 11.45
C ILE A 246 -2.13 -19.02 11.23
N ALA A 247 -2.50 -17.79 11.53
CA ALA A 247 -1.63 -16.64 11.33
C ALA A 247 -1.58 -15.76 12.57
N TYR A 248 -0.37 -15.38 12.94
CA TYR A 248 -0.13 -14.34 13.94
C TYR A 248 0.36 -13.09 13.25
N ALA A 249 -0.18 -11.94 13.69
CA ALA A 249 0.29 -10.64 13.23
C ALA A 249 0.59 -9.72 14.41
N SER A 250 1.67 -8.97 14.28
CA SER A 250 1.97 -7.82 15.14
C SER A 250 1.73 -6.54 14.35
N GLY A 251 0.81 -5.74 14.83
CA GLY A 251 0.39 -4.51 14.18
C GLY A 251 0.92 -3.26 14.87
N PHE A 252 1.05 -2.20 14.10
CA PHE A 252 1.56 -0.90 14.53
C PHE A 252 0.60 0.21 14.10
N ARG A 253 0.31 1.16 15.00
CA ARG A 253 -0.52 2.32 14.70
C ARG A 253 -0.17 3.52 15.56
N GLY A 254 -0.38 4.74 15.03
CA GLY A 254 -0.35 5.97 15.80
C GLY A 254 -1.72 6.28 16.41
N SER A 255 -1.75 6.80 17.64
CA SER A 255 -2.99 7.22 18.28
C SER A 255 -3.54 8.49 17.60
N GLN A 256 -4.74 8.41 17.03
CA GLN A 256 -5.40 9.56 16.44
C GLN A 256 -5.86 10.57 17.48
N GLY A 257 -6.35 10.09 18.62
CA GLY A 257 -6.78 10.96 19.70
C GLY A 257 -5.64 11.83 20.23
N GLU A 258 -4.44 11.28 20.37
CA GLU A 258 -3.25 12.02 20.76
C GLU A 258 -2.91 13.11 19.74
N TRP A 259 -2.95 12.80 18.44
CA TRP A 259 -2.70 13.78 17.40
C TRP A 259 -3.76 14.89 17.34
N LEU A 260 -5.05 14.55 17.41
CA LEU A 260 -6.12 15.55 17.41
C LEU A 260 -6.02 16.50 18.58
N TYR A 261 -5.64 15.99 19.75
CA TYR A 261 -5.45 16.81 20.92
C TYR A 261 -4.28 17.79 20.75
N ASP A 262 -3.15 17.33 20.25
CA ASP A 262 -1.97 18.15 19.96
C ASP A 262 -2.28 19.19 18.87
N ALA A 263 -2.91 18.78 17.77
CA ALA A 263 -3.28 19.70 16.70
C ALA A 263 -4.25 20.80 17.17
N ASN A 264 -5.26 20.45 17.95
CA ASN A 264 -6.21 21.42 18.50
C ASN A 264 -5.53 22.41 19.47
N ARG A 265 -4.63 21.92 20.31
CA ARG A 265 -3.87 22.79 21.21
C ARG A 265 -3.00 23.79 20.46
N TYR A 266 -2.31 23.36 19.44
CA TYR A 266 -1.48 24.24 18.62
C TYR A 266 -2.31 25.34 17.92
N ILE A 267 -3.51 25.02 17.47
CA ILE A 267 -4.42 25.98 16.83
C ILE A 267 -4.97 27.00 17.83
N TRP A 268 -5.31 26.56 19.04
CA TRP A 268 -6.05 27.36 20.02
C TRP A 268 -5.16 28.19 20.95
N ASN A 269 -3.89 27.82 21.14
CA ASN A 269 -3.05 28.41 22.17
C ASN A 269 -1.61 28.71 21.68
N LYS A 270 -1.51 29.55 20.65
CA LYS A 270 -0.23 29.96 20.06
C LYS A 270 0.74 30.65 21.05
N ASN A 271 0.21 31.22 22.14
CA ASN A 271 0.95 31.99 23.11
C ASN A 271 1.23 31.24 24.43
N ASP A 272 0.82 30.01 24.55
CA ASP A 272 0.97 29.25 25.80
C ASP A 272 2.26 28.43 25.75
N VAL A 273 3.33 29.08 26.26
CA VAL A 273 4.70 28.52 26.28
C VAL A 273 4.79 27.27 27.17
N ASP A 274 3.91 27.12 28.17
CA ASP A 274 3.87 25.96 29.07
C ASP A 274 3.29 24.70 28.41
N ASN A 275 2.65 24.84 27.28
CA ASN A 275 2.13 23.71 26.49
C ASN A 275 3.20 22.92 25.70
N VAL A 276 4.44 23.34 25.72
CA VAL A 276 5.60 22.58 25.20
C VAL A 276 5.74 21.21 25.87
N LYS A 277 5.14 20.98 27.04
CA LYS A 277 5.15 19.66 27.71
C LYS A 277 4.43 18.54 26.94
N TYR A 278 3.51 18.85 26.04
CA TYR A 278 2.77 17.87 25.24
C TYR A 278 3.20 17.82 23.79
N GLY A 279 4.07 18.71 23.39
CA GLY A 279 4.65 18.73 22.05
C GLY A 279 5.86 17.81 21.94
N LYS A 280 5.69 16.51 22.12
CA LYS A 280 6.70 15.54 21.69
C LYS A 280 6.76 15.56 20.18
N ASP A 281 7.96 15.66 19.61
CA ASP A 281 8.22 15.33 18.22
C ASP A 281 8.05 13.83 18.02
N GLY A 282 6.81 13.35 18.01
CA GLY A 282 6.48 11.94 17.80
C GLY A 282 5.24 11.51 18.59
N TYR A 283 4.36 10.84 17.89
CA TYR A 283 3.18 10.20 18.48
C TYR A 283 3.55 8.85 19.05
N THR A 284 2.85 8.44 20.10
CA THR A 284 3.06 7.12 20.69
C THR A 284 2.72 6.04 19.67
N LEU A 285 3.71 5.20 19.35
CA LEU A 285 3.50 4.02 18.54
C LEU A 285 2.81 2.96 19.40
N CYS A 286 1.58 2.62 19.02
CA CYS A 286 0.78 1.63 19.70
C CYS A 286 0.90 0.29 18.97
N TYR A 287 1.05 -0.78 19.75
CA TYR A 287 1.12 -2.15 19.24
C TYR A 287 -0.21 -2.84 19.44
N TYR A 288 -0.55 -3.74 18.54
CA TYR A 288 -1.65 -4.67 18.69
C TYR A 288 -1.28 -6.03 18.11
N HIS A 289 -1.99 -7.05 18.49
CA HIS A 289 -1.73 -8.43 18.08
C HIS A 289 -2.97 -9.06 17.52
N LEU A 290 -2.83 -9.82 16.47
CA LEU A 290 -3.90 -10.57 15.82
C LEU A 290 -3.51 -12.05 15.80
N LEU A 291 -4.42 -12.89 16.24
CA LEU A 291 -4.43 -14.31 15.94
C LEU A 291 -5.60 -14.60 15.00
N SER A 292 -5.30 -15.13 13.83
CA SER A 292 -6.31 -15.50 12.81
C SER A 292 -6.26 -17.01 12.58
N THR A 293 -7.43 -17.64 12.58
CA THR A 293 -7.59 -19.05 12.24
C THR A 293 -8.58 -19.16 11.10
N ASP A 294 -8.10 -19.59 9.92
CA ASP A 294 -8.86 -19.55 8.68
C ASP A 294 -9.05 -20.97 8.12
N PHE A 295 -10.29 -21.35 7.87
CA PHE A 295 -10.62 -22.54 7.07
C PHE A 295 -10.74 -22.13 5.63
N MET A 296 -9.81 -22.61 4.79
CA MET A 296 -9.65 -22.23 3.40
C MET A 296 -9.84 -23.43 2.49
N TYR A 297 -10.42 -23.20 1.31
CA TYR A 297 -10.50 -24.19 0.25
C TYR A 297 -9.79 -23.67 -1.02
N ARG A 298 -8.76 -24.40 -1.45
CA ARG A 298 -8.05 -24.11 -2.70
C ARG A 298 -8.74 -24.80 -3.85
N TYR A 299 -9.50 -24.04 -4.62
CA TYR A 299 -10.31 -24.57 -5.74
C TYR A 299 -9.60 -24.45 -7.10
N ALA A 300 -8.56 -23.61 -7.18
CA ALA A 300 -7.75 -23.42 -8.37
C ALA A 300 -6.29 -23.17 -7.99
N ARG A 301 -5.36 -23.35 -8.93
CA ARG A 301 -3.94 -23.02 -8.70
C ARG A 301 -3.77 -21.59 -8.21
N ARG A 302 -4.54 -20.65 -8.75
CA ARG A 302 -4.46 -19.22 -8.46
C ARG A 302 -5.26 -18.81 -7.23
N TYR A 303 -6.27 -19.55 -6.80
CA TYR A 303 -7.28 -19.04 -5.89
C TYR A 303 -7.62 -20.02 -4.77
N ALA A 304 -7.73 -19.45 -3.58
CA ALA A 304 -8.40 -20.06 -2.44
C ALA A 304 -9.37 -19.07 -1.82
N SER A 305 -10.47 -19.55 -1.28
CA SER A 305 -11.42 -18.76 -0.51
C SER A 305 -11.81 -19.53 0.74
N GLY A 306 -12.28 -18.82 1.74
CA GLY A 306 -12.67 -19.41 2.99
C GLY A 306 -13.24 -18.42 3.98
N VAL A 307 -13.36 -18.88 5.21
CA VAL A 307 -13.81 -18.08 6.35
C VAL A 307 -12.81 -18.22 7.49
N GLY A 308 -12.71 -17.23 8.34
CA GLY A 308 -11.80 -17.26 9.48
C GLY A 308 -12.33 -16.47 10.66
N ILE A 309 -11.82 -16.83 11.83
CA ILE A 309 -12.05 -16.12 13.09
C ILE A 309 -10.78 -15.32 13.39
N ASP A 310 -10.97 -14.04 13.68
CA ASP A 310 -9.93 -13.11 14.04
C ASP A 310 -10.08 -12.72 15.52
N ALA A 311 -9.04 -12.96 16.33
CA ALA A 311 -8.92 -12.51 17.71
C ALA A 311 -7.89 -11.38 17.77
N LEU A 312 -8.33 -10.19 18.08
CA LEU A 312 -7.53 -8.97 18.11
C LEU A 312 -7.31 -8.54 19.55
N TYR A 313 -6.06 -8.32 19.94
CA TYR A 313 -5.65 -7.81 21.25
C TYR A 313 -5.01 -6.44 21.10
N GLU A 314 -5.63 -5.41 21.69
CA GLU A 314 -5.25 -4.00 21.57
C GLU A 314 -4.97 -3.39 22.96
N PRO A 315 -3.74 -3.56 23.52
CA PRO A 315 -3.40 -3.03 24.83
C PRO A 315 -3.47 -1.51 24.94
N TYR A 316 -3.35 -0.80 23.79
CA TYR A 316 -3.40 0.66 23.74
C TYR A 316 -4.78 1.25 24.04
N ASN A 317 -5.84 0.43 24.12
CA ASN A 317 -7.16 0.89 24.51
C ASN A 317 -7.18 1.60 25.88
N THR A 318 -6.17 1.37 26.70
CA THR A 318 -5.88 2.16 27.91
C THR A 318 -5.65 3.65 27.62
N TYR A 319 -5.10 4.01 26.45
CA TYR A 319 -4.92 5.42 26.07
C TYR A 319 -6.26 6.11 25.79
N ILE A 320 -7.17 5.42 25.14
CA ILE A 320 -8.54 5.93 24.94
C ILE A 320 -9.23 6.16 26.30
N GLU A 321 -8.98 5.30 27.28
CA GLU A 321 -9.46 5.49 28.64
C GLU A 321 -8.94 6.75 29.30
N ILE A 322 -7.63 6.99 29.19
CA ILE A 322 -7.02 8.19 29.76
C ILE A 322 -7.61 9.44 29.14
N GLN A 323 -7.80 9.47 27.82
CA GLN A 323 -8.40 10.61 27.13
C GLN A 323 -9.88 10.79 27.48
N GLN A 324 -10.63 9.72 27.69
CA GLN A 324 -12.04 9.78 28.09
C GLN A 324 -12.24 10.09 29.58
N ARG A 325 -11.26 9.82 30.42
CA ARG A 325 -11.25 10.29 31.82
C ARG A 325 -11.23 11.81 31.91
N VAL A 326 -10.56 12.48 30.99
CA VAL A 326 -10.59 13.96 30.90
C VAL A 326 -12.00 14.47 30.57
N THR A 327 -12.82 13.65 29.90
CA THR A 327 -14.21 13.98 29.56
C THR A 327 -15.23 13.45 30.58
N GLY A 328 -14.78 12.84 31.68
CA GLY A 328 -15.67 12.31 32.75
C GLY A 328 -16.39 11.00 32.40
N LYS A 329 -16.11 10.40 31.24
CA LYS A 329 -16.68 9.10 30.85
C LYS A 329 -15.69 7.97 31.12
N ARG A 330 -16.13 6.91 31.82
CA ARG A 330 -15.34 5.68 32.00
C ARG A 330 -15.93 4.58 31.12
N PRO A 331 -15.35 4.24 29.96
CA PRO A 331 -15.78 3.07 29.22
C PRO A 331 -15.31 1.79 29.92
N ASN A 332 -16.14 0.76 29.89
CA ASN A 332 -15.70 -0.60 30.24
C ASN A 332 -14.72 -1.04 29.15
N GLN A 333 -13.45 -1.12 29.51
CA GLN A 333 -12.41 -1.40 28.55
C GLN A 333 -12.17 -2.88 28.44
N VAL A 334 -12.34 -3.34 27.24
CA VAL A 334 -11.95 -4.68 26.87
C VAL A 334 -10.90 -4.57 25.76
N LYS A 335 -9.74 -5.12 26.03
CA LYS A 335 -8.60 -5.11 25.10
C LYS A 335 -8.78 -6.11 23.95
N TRP A 336 -9.80 -6.96 24.04
CA TRP A 336 -10.06 -8.00 23.06
C TRP A 336 -11.20 -7.63 22.14
N SER A 337 -11.03 -7.96 20.86
CA SER A 337 -12.09 -7.92 19.87
C SER A 337 -12.09 -9.24 19.10
N PHE A 338 -13.26 -9.72 18.73
CA PHE A 338 -13.43 -10.95 17.95
C PHE A 338 -14.25 -10.66 16.71
N GLY A 339 -13.80 -11.17 15.57
CA GLY A 339 -14.47 -11.00 14.30
C GLY A 339 -14.54 -12.28 13.49
N LEU A 340 -15.54 -12.33 12.63
CA LEU A 340 -15.68 -13.34 11.58
C LEU A 340 -15.37 -12.69 10.24
N ALA A 341 -14.52 -13.33 9.41
CA ALA A 341 -14.10 -12.76 8.15
C ALA A 341 -14.20 -13.73 6.98
N ALA A 342 -14.68 -13.23 5.85
CA ALA A 342 -14.48 -13.87 4.55
C ALA A 342 -13.04 -13.62 4.11
N LYS A 343 -12.38 -14.67 3.62
CA LYS A 343 -10.97 -14.66 3.23
C LYS A 343 -10.85 -15.06 1.76
N HIS A 344 -9.97 -14.38 1.05
CA HIS A 344 -9.61 -14.74 -0.31
C HIS A 344 -8.10 -14.62 -0.50
N GLU A 345 -7.49 -15.58 -1.21
CA GLU A 345 -6.06 -15.58 -1.47
C GLU A 345 -5.80 -15.86 -2.94
N VAL A 346 -4.94 -15.03 -3.55
CA VAL A 346 -4.52 -15.10 -4.94
C VAL A 346 -3.05 -15.47 -4.97
N PHE A 347 -2.72 -16.60 -5.59
CA PHE A 347 -1.37 -17.16 -5.60
C PHE A 347 -0.65 -16.92 -6.91
N PHE A 348 0.63 -16.61 -6.83
CA PHE A 348 1.59 -16.68 -7.92
C PHE A 348 2.88 -17.34 -7.40
N ARG A 349 3.05 -18.63 -7.65
CA ARG A 349 4.14 -19.44 -7.06
C ARG A 349 4.10 -19.35 -5.53
N ARG A 350 5.21 -18.91 -4.92
CA ARG A 350 5.35 -18.68 -3.47
C ARG A 350 4.83 -17.32 -2.99
N LEU A 351 4.56 -16.41 -3.92
CA LEU A 351 3.96 -15.11 -3.58
C LEU A 351 2.43 -15.26 -3.58
N SER A 352 1.78 -14.70 -2.59
CA SER A 352 0.32 -14.57 -2.59
C SER A 352 -0.13 -13.21 -2.08
N MET A 353 -1.29 -12.78 -2.57
CA MET A 353 -2.02 -11.63 -2.04
C MET A 353 -3.22 -12.17 -1.27
N LYS A 354 -3.29 -11.84 0.00
CA LYS A 354 -4.41 -12.23 0.88
C LYS A 354 -5.27 -11.04 1.19
N MET A 355 -6.58 -11.22 1.04
CA MET A 355 -7.61 -10.22 1.29
C MET A 355 -8.62 -10.79 2.28
N SER A 356 -9.15 -9.95 3.16
CA SER A 356 -10.24 -10.31 4.05
C SER A 356 -11.17 -9.14 4.27
N ILE A 357 -12.47 -9.46 4.41
CA ILE A 357 -13.51 -8.56 4.87
C ILE A 357 -14.16 -9.22 6.07
N GLY A 358 -14.12 -8.56 7.21
CA GLY A 358 -14.62 -9.09 8.47
C GLY A 358 -15.66 -8.20 9.12
N TYR A 359 -16.43 -8.82 10.02
CA TYR A 359 -17.39 -8.18 10.88
C TYR A 359 -17.06 -8.51 12.33
N TYR A 360 -17.05 -7.49 13.22
CA TYR A 360 -16.83 -7.71 14.64
C TYR A 360 -18.07 -8.29 15.31
N LEU A 361 -17.93 -9.49 15.81
CA LEU A 361 -18.91 -10.13 16.68
C LEU A 361 -18.88 -9.50 18.09
N TYR A 362 -17.68 -9.08 18.50
CA TYR A 362 -17.43 -8.46 19.78
C TYR A 362 -16.35 -7.39 19.64
N ARG A 363 -16.72 -6.12 19.85
CA ARG A 363 -15.81 -4.96 19.90
C ARG A 363 -16.41 -3.88 20.78
N PRO A 364 -16.17 -3.96 22.09
CA PRO A 364 -16.85 -3.10 23.08
C PRO A 364 -16.43 -1.63 22.96
N ILE A 365 -15.27 -1.33 22.43
CA ILE A 365 -14.77 0.03 22.22
C ILE A 365 -15.71 0.87 21.34
N ASN A 366 -16.41 0.27 20.39
CA ASN A 366 -17.35 0.97 19.49
C ASN A 366 -18.51 1.63 20.23
N LYS A 367 -18.84 1.17 21.44
CA LYS A 367 -19.94 1.74 22.24
C LYS A 367 -19.54 3.06 22.93
N TYR A 368 -18.26 3.32 23.05
CA TYR A 368 -17.71 4.39 23.86
C TYR A 368 -16.83 5.38 23.08
N SER A 369 -16.52 5.06 21.82
CA SER A 369 -15.80 5.95 20.93
C SER A 369 -16.77 6.96 20.29
N ASN A 370 -16.59 8.24 20.54
CA ASN A 370 -17.26 9.29 19.80
C ASN A 370 -16.56 9.53 18.44
N THR A 371 -15.54 8.76 18.12
CA THR A 371 -14.83 8.87 16.84
C THR A 371 -15.57 8.02 15.81
N THR A 372 -16.03 8.63 14.74
CA THR A 372 -16.69 8.01 13.58
C THR A 372 -15.81 7.03 12.80
N GLU A 373 -14.68 6.62 13.37
CA GLU A 373 -13.64 5.86 12.67
C GLU A 373 -13.77 4.35 12.83
N GLU A 374 -14.55 3.87 13.79
CA GLU A 374 -14.65 2.46 14.08
C GLU A 374 -16.00 1.88 13.65
N TYR A 375 -16.02 1.45 12.40
CA TYR A 375 -17.15 0.70 11.86
C TYR A 375 -17.13 -0.74 12.36
N PRO A 376 -18.28 -1.44 12.35
CA PRO A 376 -18.35 -2.87 12.70
C PRO A 376 -17.65 -3.77 11.67
N PHE A 377 -17.31 -3.24 10.49
CA PHE A 377 -16.62 -3.94 9.43
C PHE A 377 -15.14 -3.56 9.41
N TYR A 378 -14.31 -4.51 9.01
CA TYR A 378 -12.87 -4.29 8.82
C TYR A 378 -12.37 -5.02 7.60
N GLU A 379 -11.32 -4.49 7.00
CA GLU A 379 -10.64 -5.07 5.84
C GLU A 379 -9.16 -5.29 6.15
N ARG A 380 -8.60 -6.34 5.56
CA ARG A 380 -7.16 -6.55 5.48
C ARG A 380 -6.77 -6.92 4.07
N ILE A 381 -5.72 -6.30 3.58
CA ILE A 381 -5.08 -6.64 2.32
C ILE A 381 -3.57 -6.70 2.54
N GLY A 382 -2.92 -7.72 2.01
CA GLY A 382 -1.48 -7.83 2.16
C GLY A 382 -0.85 -8.88 1.28
N LEU A 383 0.48 -8.85 1.28
CA LEU A 383 1.30 -9.79 0.55
C LEU A 383 1.91 -10.82 1.50
N ARG A 384 2.03 -12.05 1.02
CA ARG A 384 2.65 -13.18 1.70
C ARG A 384 3.69 -13.81 0.79
N TYR A 385 4.76 -14.26 1.37
CA TYR A 385 5.73 -15.11 0.72
C TYR A 385 5.84 -16.44 1.48
N ASN A 386 5.52 -17.55 0.81
CA ASN A 386 5.67 -18.89 1.37
C ASN A 386 7.15 -19.26 1.34
N LEU A 387 7.71 -19.51 2.51
CA LEU A 387 9.11 -19.88 2.65
C LEU A 387 9.35 -21.29 2.10
N PRO A 388 10.48 -21.57 1.42
CA PRO A 388 10.82 -22.89 0.90
C PRO A 388 11.26 -23.85 2.01
N VAL A 389 10.51 -23.88 3.10
CA VAL A 389 10.75 -24.73 4.27
C VAL A 389 9.46 -25.41 4.67
N LEU A 390 9.54 -26.62 5.21
CA LEU A 390 8.40 -27.44 5.64
C LEU A 390 7.30 -27.53 4.56
N ASN A 391 7.68 -27.83 3.33
CA ASN A 391 6.77 -27.92 2.18
C ASN A 391 5.94 -26.64 1.94
N ASP A 392 6.58 -25.48 2.02
CA ASP A 392 5.95 -24.17 1.85
C ASP A 392 4.80 -23.90 2.86
N CYS A 393 4.83 -24.52 4.04
CA CYS A 393 3.80 -24.35 5.06
C CYS A 393 3.92 -23.02 5.81
N ILE A 394 5.12 -22.43 5.89
CA ILE A 394 5.35 -21.17 6.59
C ILE A 394 5.29 -20.02 5.60
N SER A 395 4.54 -18.99 5.95
CA SER A 395 4.50 -17.74 5.19
C SER A 395 4.87 -16.54 6.06
N VAL A 396 5.55 -15.57 5.46
CA VAL A 396 5.83 -14.27 6.05
C VAL A 396 5.29 -13.17 5.16
N GLY A 397 4.91 -12.05 5.75
CA GLY A 397 4.40 -10.94 4.95
C GLY A 397 3.88 -9.78 5.78
N TYR A 398 3.11 -8.93 5.14
CA TYR A 398 2.50 -7.80 5.80
C TYR A 398 1.05 -7.62 5.34
N ASN A 399 0.25 -6.94 6.17
CA ASN A 399 -1.07 -6.42 5.83
C ASN A 399 -1.15 -4.92 6.07
N VAL A 400 -2.03 -4.27 5.34
CA VAL A 400 -2.69 -3.05 5.78
C VAL A 400 -4.06 -3.45 6.33
N TYR A 401 -4.32 -3.04 7.55
CA TYR A 401 -5.59 -3.22 8.24
C TYR A 401 -6.36 -1.90 8.22
N ALA A 402 -7.63 -1.94 7.85
CA ALA A 402 -8.45 -0.76 7.63
C ALA A 402 -9.89 -0.96 8.12
N HIS A 403 -10.57 0.17 8.34
CA HIS A 403 -12.01 0.25 8.53
C HIS A 403 -12.60 1.17 7.46
N LEU A 404 -13.37 0.62 6.51
CA LEU A 404 -13.95 1.33 5.37
C LEU A 404 -12.93 2.26 4.70
N THR A 405 -11.85 1.69 4.16
CA THR A 405 -10.78 2.42 3.45
C THR A 405 -9.85 3.30 4.31
N LYS A 406 -10.17 3.54 5.58
CA LYS A 406 -9.27 4.28 6.49
C LYS A 406 -8.29 3.31 7.12
N ALA A 407 -7.01 3.46 6.79
CA ALA A 407 -5.95 2.63 7.38
C ALA A 407 -5.93 2.77 8.91
N TYR A 408 -6.11 1.65 9.58
CA TYR A 408 -6.03 1.53 11.02
C TYR A 408 -4.60 1.30 11.48
N GLY A 409 -3.90 0.39 10.81
CA GLY A 409 -2.50 0.09 11.09
C GLY A 409 -1.90 -0.85 10.05
N THR A 410 -0.59 -1.04 10.16
CA THR A 410 0.18 -1.99 9.36
C THR A 410 0.58 -3.18 10.23
N GLU A 411 0.46 -4.38 9.70
CA GLU A 411 0.71 -5.65 10.39
C GLU A 411 1.87 -6.39 9.73
N LEU A 412 2.82 -6.89 10.52
CA LEU A 412 3.78 -7.92 10.09
C LEU A 412 3.22 -9.28 10.47
N VAL A 413 3.24 -10.23 9.55
CA VAL A 413 2.50 -11.49 9.68
C VAL A 413 3.39 -12.68 9.45
N ILE A 414 3.18 -13.70 10.31
CA ILE A 414 3.70 -15.05 10.13
C ILE A 414 2.49 -15.97 10.07
N GLY A 415 2.39 -16.79 9.03
CA GLY A 415 1.32 -17.76 8.84
C GLY A 415 1.84 -19.18 8.77
N PHE A 416 1.03 -20.11 9.23
CA PHE A 416 1.28 -21.53 9.14
C PHE A 416 0.10 -22.24 8.50
N LYS A 417 0.37 -22.93 7.38
CA LYS A 417 -0.62 -23.66 6.59
C LYS A 417 -0.55 -25.15 6.94
N ILE A 418 -1.66 -25.72 7.37
CA ILE A 418 -1.83 -27.14 7.64
C ILE A 418 -2.70 -27.72 6.51
N PRO A 419 -2.13 -28.47 5.56
CA PRO A 419 -2.93 -29.11 4.53
C PRO A 419 -3.79 -30.21 5.18
N TYR A 420 -5.03 -30.35 4.72
CA TYR A 420 -5.85 -31.51 5.09
C TYR A 420 -5.34 -32.68 4.22
N THR A 421 -4.53 -33.54 4.81
CA THR A 421 -4.14 -34.81 4.18
C THR A 421 -5.35 -35.74 4.14
N LYS A 422 -5.71 -36.20 2.94
CA LYS A 422 -6.58 -37.36 2.80
C LYS A 422 -5.83 -38.63 3.20
#